data_047dc07ea0ba0bfa0f54d9388213e473
#
_entry.id   047dc07ea0ba0bfa0f54d9388213e473
#
_cell.length_a   1.000
_cell.length_b   1.000
_cell.length_c   1.000
_cell.angle_alpha   90.00
_cell.angle_beta   90.00
_cell.angle_gamma   90.00
#
_symmetry.space_group_name_H-M   'P 1'
#
loop_
_entity.id
_entity.type
_entity.pdbx_description
1 polymer ?
#
loop_
_entity_poly.entity_id
_entity_poly.type
_entity_poly.pdbx_seq_one_letter_code
_entity_poly.pdbx_strand_id
1 'polypeptide(L)'
;MTFLETPRFPDSIAEGASGGPTFRTYVFETTTALEQRHSIWTRAKHRYDFSLGIRDTEDMETVREFFVAIRGRTNSFRFKDWNDYELDDELIGTGDGTTDVFQITKTYTTGTYTYVRDIKKPVAGMQVYVNDVLQTITTDYTLDTATGIITFVAPPTNGHTVKVTGEFDVPVRFDVDAMSASHVGYQSEDWGGVTLVEDLTA
;
A
#
# COMPACT_ATOMS: atom_id res chain seq x y z
N MET A 1 -0.11 -18.28 6.32
CA MET A 1 0.26 -16.91 5.92
C MET A 1 -0.65 -16.00 6.71
N THR A 2 -0.11 -15.11 7.50
CA THR A 2 -0.88 -14.23 8.39
C THR A 2 -0.45 -12.80 8.10
N PHE A 3 -1.42 -11.90 7.95
CA PHE A 3 -1.16 -10.47 7.95
C PHE A 3 -1.06 -9.99 9.40
N LEU A 4 -0.02 -9.22 9.72
CA LEU A 4 0.19 -8.64 11.03
C LEU A 4 -0.13 -7.14 10.96
N GLU A 5 -1.17 -6.73 11.69
CA GLU A 5 -1.51 -5.31 11.80
C GLU A 5 -0.46 -4.54 12.62
N THR A 6 0.21 -5.23 13.51
CA THR A 6 1.36 -4.77 14.29
C THR A 6 2.40 -5.88 14.41
N PRO A 7 3.70 -5.57 14.32
CA PRO A 7 4.31 -4.26 14.15
C PRO A 7 4.21 -3.73 12.71
N ARG A 8 4.25 -2.42 12.55
CA ARG A 8 4.46 -1.72 11.27
C ARG A 8 5.94 -1.66 10.96
N PHE A 9 6.33 -1.68 9.67
CA PHE A 9 7.73 -1.48 9.28
C PHE A 9 8.21 -0.09 9.72
N PRO A 10 9.44 0.06 10.24
CA PRO A 10 9.95 1.33 10.75
C PRO A 10 9.89 2.45 9.70
N ASP A 11 9.21 3.54 10.02
CA ASP A 11 8.96 4.66 9.10
C ASP A 11 10.24 5.38 8.68
N SER A 12 11.22 5.48 9.60
CA SER A 12 12.53 6.12 9.33
C SER A 12 13.33 5.38 8.25
N ILE A 13 13.19 4.06 8.19
CA ILE A 13 13.84 3.22 7.19
C ILE A 13 13.01 3.20 5.90
N ALA A 14 11.69 3.19 6.02
CA ALA A 14 10.76 3.26 4.90
C ALA A 14 10.93 4.56 4.08
N GLU A 15 11.27 5.70 4.72
CA GLU A 15 11.51 6.99 4.06
C GLU A 15 12.62 6.92 2.99
N GLY A 16 13.63 6.08 3.17
CA GLY A 16 14.70 5.86 2.20
C GLY A 16 14.39 4.80 1.15
N ALA A 17 13.20 4.20 1.16
CA ALA A 17 12.86 3.16 0.21
C ALA A 17 12.67 3.71 -1.20
N SER A 18 13.15 2.94 -2.17
CA SER A 18 12.92 3.16 -3.59
C SER A 18 12.02 2.04 -4.14
N GLY A 19 11.10 2.38 -5.02
CA GLY A 19 10.22 1.37 -5.60
C GLY A 19 8.95 1.96 -6.19
N GLY A 20 8.00 1.10 -6.47
CA GLY A 20 6.72 1.52 -7.05
C GLY A 20 5.94 0.40 -7.71
N PRO A 21 4.91 0.76 -8.50
CA PRO A 21 4.03 -0.20 -9.15
C PRO A 21 4.74 -0.97 -10.26
N THR A 22 4.51 -2.27 -10.30
CA THR A 22 4.99 -3.19 -11.32
C THR A 22 3.81 -3.86 -11.99
N PHE A 23 3.80 -3.89 -13.32
CA PHE A 23 2.85 -4.64 -14.13
C PHE A 23 3.55 -5.79 -14.84
N ARG A 24 2.80 -6.79 -15.24
CA ARG A 24 3.30 -7.88 -16.09
C ARG A 24 2.57 -7.89 -17.40
N THR A 25 3.32 -7.57 -18.48
CA THR A 25 2.82 -7.54 -19.84
C THR A 25 3.64 -8.50 -20.69
N TYR A 26 2.99 -9.31 -21.46
CA TYR A 26 3.63 -10.12 -22.50
C TYR A 26 3.67 -9.31 -23.78
N VAL A 27 4.86 -9.16 -24.35
CA VAL A 27 5.07 -8.48 -25.64
C VAL A 27 5.51 -9.54 -26.66
N PHE A 28 4.78 -9.63 -27.74
CA PHE A 28 5.07 -10.52 -28.84
C PHE A 28 5.39 -9.70 -30.09
N GLU A 29 6.55 -9.89 -30.65
CA GLU A 29 6.97 -9.27 -31.89
C GLU A 29 6.75 -10.24 -33.09
N THR A 30 6.11 -9.75 -34.16
CA THR A 30 5.96 -10.49 -35.39
C THR A 30 7.21 -10.31 -36.29
N THR A 31 7.40 -11.18 -37.27
CA THR A 31 8.49 -11.07 -38.24
C THR A 31 8.47 -9.78 -39.05
N THR A 32 7.36 -9.03 -38.99
CA THR A 32 7.18 -7.72 -39.66
C THR A 32 7.44 -6.54 -38.75
N ALA A 33 8.08 -6.77 -37.57
CA ALA A 33 8.36 -5.76 -36.53
C ALA A 33 7.10 -5.09 -35.92
N LEU A 34 5.92 -5.72 -36.03
CA LEU A 34 4.72 -5.28 -35.35
C LEU A 34 4.64 -5.94 -33.98
N GLU A 35 4.36 -5.13 -32.94
CA GLU A 35 4.19 -5.61 -31.58
C GLU A 35 2.72 -5.89 -31.27
N GLN A 36 2.47 -7.01 -30.58
CA GLN A 36 1.23 -7.27 -29.86
C GLN A 36 1.53 -7.33 -28.38
N ARG A 37 0.72 -6.64 -27.58
CA ARG A 37 0.88 -6.55 -26.12
C ARG A 37 -0.33 -7.16 -25.42
N HIS A 38 -0.06 -8.02 -24.47
CA HIS A 38 -1.09 -8.64 -23.64
C HIS A 38 -0.77 -8.41 -22.16
N SER A 39 -1.64 -7.70 -21.47
CA SER A 39 -1.51 -7.50 -20.02
C SER A 39 -1.90 -8.78 -19.29
N ILE A 40 -0.96 -9.34 -18.51
CA ILE A 40 -1.19 -10.54 -17.72
C ILE A 40 -1.81 -10.19 -16.38
N TRP A 41 -1.36 -9.07 -15.77
CA TRP A 41 -1.89 -8.60 -14.50
C TRP A 41 -2.85 -7.44 -14.73
N THR A 42 -4.02 -7.54 -14.12
CA THR A 42 -5.02 -6.47 -14.12
C THR A 42 -4.75 -5.44 -13.02
N ARG A 43 -4.00 -5.83 -11.97
CA ARG A 43 -3.62 -4.98 -10.85
C ARG A 43 -2.11 -4.77 -10.83
N ALA A 44 -1.70 -3.56 -10.48
CA ALA A 44 -0.31 -3.27 -10.16
C ALA A 44 0.11 -4.03 -8.89
N LYS A 45 1.35 -4.45 -8.82
CA LYS A 45 1.98 -5.02 -7.63
C LYS A 45 3.21 -4.20 -7.30
N HIS A 46 3.22 -3.61 -6.11
CA HIS A 46 4.32 -2.74 -5.69
C HIS A 46 5.52 -3.57 -5.21
N ARG A 47 6.70 -3.07 -5.53
CA ARG A 47 7.98 -3.61 -5.04
C ARG A 47 8.82 -2.47 -4.52
N TYR A 48 9.49 -2.70 -3.39
CA TYR A 48 10.31 -1.69 -2.73
C TYR A 48 11.66 -2.27 -2.36
N ASP A 49 12.70 -1.45 -2.52
CA ASP A 49 14.03 -1.68 -2.02
C ASP A 49 14.32 -0.59 -0.98
N PHE A 50 14.57 -0.98 0.25
CA PHE A 50 14.81 -0.04 1.35
C PHE A 50 16.28 0.03 1.77
N SER A 51 17.19 -0.52 0.97
CA SER A 51 18.63 -0.51 1.26
C SER A 51 19.19 0.87 1.56
N LEU A 52 18.67 1.91 0.90
CA LEU A 52 19.07 3.30 1.12
C LEU A 52 18.48 3.92 2.39
N GLY A 53 17.48 3.30 3.00
CA GLY A 53 16.87 3.74 4.25
C GLY A 53 17.70 3.37 5.48
N ILE A 54 18.63 2.43 5.33
CA ILE A 54 19.54 1.98 6.38
C ILE A 54 20.73 2.91 6.39
N ARG A 55 20.88 3.70 7.45
CA ARG A 55 21.88 4.76 7.56
C ARG A 55 23.00 4.44 8.54
N ASP A 56 22.72 3.58 9.52
CA ASP A 56 23.64 3.22 10.58
C ASP A 56 23.41 1.79 11.10
N THR A 57 24.20 1.40 12.10
CA THR A 57 24.16 0.08 12.72
C THR A 57 22.85 -0.17 13.49
N GLU A 58 22.22 0.87 14.04
CA GLU A 58 20.97 0.76 14.79
C GLU A 58 19.81 0.45 13.86
N ASP A 59 19.77 1.11 12.70
CA ASP A 59 18.81 0.80 11.63
C ASP A 59 18.91 -0.66 11.18
N MET A 60 20.15 -1.16 11.06
CA MET A 60 20.41 -2.55 10.70
C MET A 60 19.94 -3.55 11.74
N GLU A 61 20.21 -3.30 13.00
CA GLU A 61 19.73 -4.15 14.09
C GLU A 61 18.22 -4.18 14.09
N THR A 62 17.58 -3.04 13.92
CA THR A 62 16.12 -2.89 13.84
C THR A 62 15.54 -3.72 12.69
N VAL A 63 16.11 -3.63 11.49
CA VAL A 63 15.65 -4.41 10.33
C VAL A 63 15.88 -5.89 10.54
N ARG A 64 17.01 -6.28 11.11
CA ARG A 64 17.33 -7.69 11.38
C ARG A 64 16.37 -8.28 12.41
N GLU A 65 16.10 -7.57 13.50
CA GLU A 65 15.13 -7.98 14.50
C GLU A 65 13.74 -8.12 13.91
N PHE A 66 13.32 -7.14 13.11
CA PHE A 66 12.05 -7.17 12.40
C PHE A 66 11.96 -8.36 11.46
N PHE A 67 12.99 -8.61 10.62
CA PHE A 67 13.03 -9.73 9.68
C PHE A 67 12.90 -11.09 10.39
N VAL A 68 13.61 -11.27 11.50
CA VAL A 68 13.57 -12.51 12.30
C VAL A 68 12.22 -12.67 12.96
N ALA A 69 11.67 -11.61 13.54
CA ALA A 69 10.36 -11.63 14.21
C ALA A 69 9.21 -11.95 13.23
N ILE A 70 9.24 -11.38 12.03
CA ILE A 70 8.25 -11.60 10.96
C ILE A 70 8.47 -12.96 10.26
N ARG A 71 9.64 -13.59 10.40
CA ARG A 71 10.04 -14.84 9.76
C ARG A 71 10.15 -14.75 8.24
N GLY A 72 10.88 -13.75 7.76
CA GLY A 72 11.14 -13.57 6.34
C GLY A 72 9.85 -13.45 5.53
N ARG A 73 9.66 -14.30 4.52
CA ARG A 73 8.51 -14.27 3.60
C ARG A 73 7.19 -14.76 4.19
N THR A 74 7.19 -15.26 5.44
CA THR A 74 6.04 -16.00 5.99
C THR A 74 4.84 -15.08 6.27
N ASN A 75 5.09 -13.92 6.87
CA ASN A 75 4.04 -13.00 7.29
C ASN A 75 4.13 -11.68 6.53
N SER A 76 2.97 -11.07 6.36
CA SER A 76 2.83 -9.75 5.75
C SER A 76 2.57 -8.70 6.83
N PHE A 77 2.94 -7.47 6.58
CA PHE A 77 2.89 -6.35 7.52
C PHE A 77 2.62 -5.03 6.81
N ARG A 78 2.36 -3.97 7.57
CA ARG A 78 2.13 -2.62 7.08
C ARG A 78 3.44 -1.92 6.73
N PHE A 79 3.46 -1.25 5.58
CA PHE A 79 4.57 -0.44 5.09
C PHE A 79 4.08 0.90 4.56
N LYS A 80 4.70 2.01 5.00
CA LYS A 80 4.42 3.34 4.48
C LYS A 80 5.23 3.58 3.21
N ASP A 81 4.55 3.76 2.09
CA ASP A 81 5.17 4.21 0.84
C ASP A 81 5.21 5.73 0.81
N TRP A 82 6.32 6.33 1.17
CA TRP A 82 6.47 7.79 1.22
C TRP A 82 6.25 8.51 -0.13
N ASN A 83 6.21 7.78 -1.23
CA ASN A 83 5.90 8.35 -2.54
C ASN A 83 4.40 8.34 -2.84
N ASP A 84 3.63 7.47 -2.15
CA ASP A 84 2.21 7.27 -2.41
C ASP A 84 1.48 6.73 -1.16
N TYR A 85 1.35 7.56 -0.12
CA TYR A 85 0.77 7.18 1.18
C TYR A 85 -0.48 7.97 1.56
N GLU A 86 -0.83 9.01 0.79
CA GLU A 86 -1.86 9.98 1.17
C GLU A 86 -3.04 9.96 0.20
N LEU A 87 -4.24 10.13 0.75
CA LEU A 87 -5.47 10.42 0.05
C LEU A 87 -5.88 11.85 0.40
N ASP A 88 -6.13 12.68 -0.59
CA ASP A 88 -6.57 14.07 -0.42
C ASP A 88 -7.84 14.30 -1.21
N ASP A 89 -8.95 14.48 -0.51
CA ASP A 89 -10.30 14.68 -1.07
C ASP A 89 -10.68 13.61 -2.13
N GLU A 90 -10.23 12.37 -1.91
CA GLU A 90 -10.38 11.27 -2.88
C GLU A 90 -11.84 10.80 -2.94
N LEU A 91 -12.42 10.82 -4.12
CA LEU A 91 -13.79 10.34 -4.36
C LEU A 91 -13.83 8.81 -4.40
N ILE A 92 -14.48 8.20 -3.41
CA ILE A 92 -14.62 6.73 -3.32
C ILE A 92 -15.99 6.22 -3.79
N GLY A 93 -16.95 7.11 -4.00
CA GLY A 93 -18.27 6.73 -4.49
C GLY A 93 -19.29 7.84 -4.43
N THR A 94 -20.50 7.48 -4.84
CA THR A 94 -21.69 8.37 -4.77
C THR A 94 -22.82 7.61 -4.10
N GLY A 95 -23.49 8.23 -3.16
CA GLY A 95 -24.65 7.67 -2.48
C GLY A 95 -25.80 7.39 -3.47
N ASP A 96 -26.50 6.31 -3.22
CA ASP A 96 -27.72 5.91 -3.94
C ASP A 96 -28.95 5.85 -3.01
N GLY A 97 -28.77 6.19 -1.72
CA GLY A 97 -29.78 6.13 -0.68
C GLY A 97 -30.03 4.72 -0.12
N THR A 98 -29.30 3.71 -0.57
CA THR A 98 -29.47 2.29 -0.17
C THR A 98 -28.16 1.62 0.22
N THR A 99 -27.06 1.96 -0.45
CA THR A 99 -25.74 1.39 -0.19
C THR A 99 -25.08 2.11 0.99
N ASP A 100 -24.70 1.36 2.01
CA ASP A 100 -24.05 1.85 3.22
C ASP A 100 -22.56 1.46 3.32
N VAL A 101 -22.07 0.57 2.44
CA VAL A 101 -20.70 0.03 2.45
C VAL A 101 -19.91 0.55 1.28
N PHE A 102 -18.74 1.18 1.57
CA PHE A 102 -17.84 1.73 0.56
C PHE A 102 -16.42 1.22 0.78
N GLN A 103 -15.77 0.72 -0.27
CA GLN A 103 -14.34 0.42 -0.27
C GLN A 103 -13.57 1.72 -0.49
N ILE A 104 -12.56 1.97 0.34
CA ILE A 104 -11.61 3.05 0.08
C ILE A 104 -10.81 2.70 -1.17
N THR A 105 -10.76 3.64 -2.10
CA THR A 105 -10.01 3.51 -3.35
C THR A 105 -9.15 4.75 -3.59
N LYS A 106 -8.06 4.59 -4.34
CA LYS A 106 -7.29 5.70 -4.90
C LYS A 106 -7.33 5.64 -6.42
N THR A 107 -7.62 6.78 -7.04
CA THR A 107 -7.79 6.91 -8.48
C THR A 107 -6.61 7.62 -9.10
N TYR A 108 -5.95 6.98 -10.06
CA TYR A 108 -4.85 7.56 -10.82
C TYR A 108 -5.33 7.84 -12.23
N THR A 109 -5.31 9.12 -12.65
CA THR A 109 -5.84 9.53 -13.95
C THR A 109 -4.78 10.26 -14.77
N THR A 110 -4.67 9.90 -16.03
CA THR A 110 -3.87 10.62 -17.02
C THR A 110 -4.64 10.72 -18.35
N GLY A 111 -5.04 11.92 -18.73
CA GLY A 111 -5.94 12.13 -19.87
C GLY A 111 -7.28 11.42 -19.67
N THR A 112 -7.58 10.46 -20.54
CA THR A 112 -8.81 9.64 -20.49
C THR A 112 -8.60 8.28 -19.81
N TYR A 113 -7.37 7.94 -19.42
CA TYR A 113 -7.04 6.66 -18.80
C TYR A 113 -7.09 6.78 -17.29
N THR A 114 -7.79 5.84 -16.67
CA THR A 114 -7.98 5.79 -15.22
C THR A 114 -7.62 4.41 -14.70
N TYR A 115 -6.88 4.37 -13.61
CA TYR A 115 -6.61 3.16 -12.82
C TYR A 115 -7.10 3.37 -11.40
N VAL A 116 -7.92 2.46 -10.90
CA VAL A 116 -8.45 2.50 -9.53
C VAL A 116 -7.80 1.42 -8.71
N ARG A 117 -7.24 1.80 -7.57
CA ARG A 117 -6.58 0.90 -6.60
C ARG A 117 -7.41 0.82 -5.34
N ASP A 118 -7.75 -0.42 -4.90
CA ASP A 118 -8.35 -0.64 -3.59
C ASP A 118 -7.30 -0.40 -2.50
N ILE A 119 -7.64 0.45 -1.53
CA ILE A 119 -6.81 0.71 -0.36
C ILE A 119 -7.29 -0.19 0.78
N LYS A 120 -6.47 -1.18 1.13
CA LYS A 120 -6.81 -2.20 2.14
C LYS A 120 -6.41 -1.83 3.55
N LYS A 121 -5.37 -1.00 3.69
CA LYS A 121 -4.76 -0.71 5.00
C LYS A 121 -4.74 0.79 5.28
N PRO A 122 -5.92 1.44 5.43
CA PRO A 122 -5.95 2.82 5.86
C PRO A 122 -5.36 2.96 7.26
N VAL A 123 -4.77 4.12 7.54
CA VAL A 123 -4.26 4.47 8.86
C VAL A 123 -5.40 5.08 9.68
N ALA A 124 -5.37 4.88 11.00
CA ALA A 124 -6.36 5.48 11.89
C ALA A 124 -6.34 7.01 11.82
N GLY A 125 -7.51 7.64 11.91
CA GLY A 125 -7.65 9.09 11.81
C GLY A 125 -8.06 9.58 10.41
N MET A 126 -8.37 8.66 9.49
CA MET A 126 -8.95 9.02 8.19
C MET A 126 -10.26 9.79 8.36
N GLN A 127 -10.40 10.85 7.60
CA GLN A 127 -11.59 11.71 7.57
C GLN A 127 -12.48 11.29 6.41
N VAL A 128 -13.77 11.22 6.66
CA VAL A 128 -14.80 10.86 5.67
C VAL A 128 -15.76 12.02 5.51
N TYR A 129 -16.04 12.37 4.27
CA TYR A 129 -16.95 13.46 3.91
C TYR A 129 -18.10 12.92 3.06
N VAL A 130 -19.31 13.39 3.34
CA VAL A 130 -20.49 13.16 2.51
C VAL A 130 -21.02 14.51 2.05
N ASN A 131 -21.01 14.74 0.75
CA ASN A 131 -21.39 16.02 0.13
C ASN A 131 -20.63 17.20 0.77
N ASP A 132 -19.31 17.03 0.94
CA ASP A 132 -18.35 17.97 1.55
C ASP A 132 -18.60 18.27 3.06
N VAL A 133 -19.45 17.49 3.73
CA VAL A 133 -19.69 17.56 5.17
C VAL A 133 -18.93 16.45 5.87
N LEU A 134 -18.04 16.83 6.82
CA LEU A 134 -17.26 15.90 7.63
C LEU A 134 -18.20 15.02 8.46
N GLN A 135 -17.99 13.72 8.40
CA GLN A 135 -18.73 12.72 9.18
C GLN A 135 -17.94 12.36 10.45
N THR A 136 -18.68 11.97 11.50
CA THR A 136 -18.11 11.59 12.79
C THR A 136 -17.96 10.08 12.89
N ILE A 137 -16.72 9.62 13.07
CA ILE A 137 -16.44 8.19 13.27
C ILE A 137 -17.22 7.65 14.49
N THR A 138 -17.69 6.42 14.40
CA THR A 138 -18.54 5.70 15.36
C THR A 138 -19.98 6.22 15.48
N THR A 139 -20.26 7.45 15.07
CA THR A 139 -21.61 8.00 15.09
C THR A 139 -22.28 7.88 13.72
N ASP A 140 -21.60 8.34 12.67
CA ASP A 140 -22.12 8.37 11.30
C ASP A 140 -21.59 7.19 10.47
N TYR A 141 -20.37 6.73 10.76
CA TYR A 141 -19.76 5.61 10.08
C TYR A 141 -18.77 4.83 10.98
N THR A 142 -18.41 3.63 10.54
CA THR A 142 -17.29 2.85 11.07
C THR A 142 -16.27 2.62 9.97
N LEU A 143 -14.98 2.55 10.35
CA LEU A 143 -13.87 2.25 9.46
C LEU A 143 -13.18 0.95 9.92
N ASP A 144 -13.14 -0.02 9.02
CA ASP A 144 -12.31 -1.21 9.21
C ASP A 144 -10.92 -0.96 8.60
N THR A 145 -9.94 -0.74 9.45
CA THR A 145 -8.54 -0.49 9.05
C THR A 145 -7.83 -1.74 8.53
N ALA A 146 -8.42 -2.93 8.69
CA ALA A 146 -7.85 -4.17 8.16
C ALA A 146 -8.25 -4.44 6.70
N THR A 147 -9.42 -3.94 6.28
CA THR A 147 -9.96 -4.17 4.93
C THR A 147 -10.12 -2.90 4.09
N GLY A 148 -10.06 -1.72 4.72
CA GLY A 148 -10.31 -0.44 4.07
C GLY A 148 -11.77 -0.21 3.72
N ILE A 149 -12.67 -0.82 4.48
CA ILE A 149 -14.12 -0.68 4.29
C ILE A 149 -14.68 0.36 5.25
N ILE A 150 -15.45 1.28 4.71
CA ILE A 150 -16.27 2.23 5.44
C ILE A 150 -17.72 1.70 5.43
N THR A 151 -18.34 1.64 6.61
CA THR A 151 -19.75 1.28 6.75
C THR A 151 -20.49 2.43 7.42
N PHE A 152 -21.42 3.03 6.70
CA PHE A 152 -22.27 4.12 7.23
C PHE A 152 -23.41 3.56 8.09
N VAL A 153 -23.78 4.29 9.14
CA VAL A 153 -24.94 3.97 9.97
C VAL A 153 -26.24 4.20 9.20
N ALA A 154 -26.27 5.23 8.35
CA ALA A 154 -27.35 5.50 7.41
C ALA A 154 -26.76 5.68 6.01
N PRO A 155 -27.31 5.04 4.97
CA PRO A 155 -26.80 5.17 3.61
C PRO A 155 -26.76 6.63 3.15
N PRO A 156 -25.67 7.08 2.51
CA PRO A 156 -25.57 8.41 1.94
C PRO A 156 -26.69 8.67 0.92
N THR A 157 -27.30 9.85 0.99
CA THR A 157 -28.40 10.25 0.12
C THR A 157 -28.01 10.16 -1.36
N ASN A 158 -28.97 9.80 -2.21
CA ASN A 158 -28.74 9.70 -3.64
C ASN A 158 -28.17 11.00 -4.24
N GLY A 159 -27.06 10.85 -4.98
CA GLY A 159 -26.33 11.95 -5.60
C GLY A 159 -25.28 12.62 -4.70
N HIS A 160 -25.21 12.30 -3.39
CA HIS A 160 -24.19 12.82 -2.52
C HIS A 160 -22.84 12.10 -2.77
N THR A 161 -21.79 12.89 -2.94
CA THR A 161 -20.43 12.35 -3.08
C THR A 161 -19.91 11.84 -1.75
N VAL A 162 -19.18 10.72 -1.76
CA VAL A 162 -18.44 10.18 -0.62
C VAL A 162 -16.97 10.31 -0.89
N LYS A 163 -16.27 11.06 -0.03
CA LYS A 163 -14.86 11.37 -0.19
C LYS A 163 -14.08 11.03 1.09
N VAL A 164 -12.79 10.81 0.94
CA VAL A 164 -11.88 10.49 2.06
C VAL A 164 -10.59 11.29 1.98
N THR A 165 -10.06 11.64 3.16
CA THR A 165 -8.75 12.28 3.32
C THR A 165 -8.01 11.59 4.46
N GLY A 166 -6.75 11.23 4.25
CA GLY A 166 -5.93 10.58 5.27
C GLY A 166 -4.80 9.75 4.70
N GLU A 167 -4.13 9.01 5.55
CA GLU A 167 -2.98 8.18 5.18
C GLU A 167 -3.37 6.70 5.03
N PHE A 168 -2.60 5.99 4.21
CA PHE A 168 -2.72 4.54 4.07
C PHE A 168 -1.37 3.85 3.97
N ASP A 169 -1.34 2.59 4.39
CA ASP A 169 -0.20 1.71 4.26
C ASP A 169 -0.40 0.73 3.10
N VAL A 170 0.71 0.24 2.58
CA VAL A 170 0.75 -0.86 1.63
C VAL A 170 0.98 -2.15 2.42
N PRO A 171 0.12 -3.18 2.26
CA PRO A 171 0.41 -4.50 2.81
C PRO A 171 1.56 -5.13 2.05
N VAL A 172 2.67 -5.42 2.72
CA VAL A 172 3.86 -6.00 2.09
C VAL A 172 4.37 -7.22 2.86
N ARG A 173 5.20 -8.01 2.21
CA ARG A 173 6.04 -9.04 2.81
C ARG A 173 7.47 -8.92 2.28
N PHE A 174 8.42 -9.51 2.97
CA PHE A 174 9.75 -9.69 2.39
C PHE A 174 9.69 -10.57 1.13
N ASP A 175 10.54 -10.28 0.14
CA ASP A 175 10.65 -11.10 -1.08
C ASP A 175 11.74 -12.17 -0.98
N VAL A 176 12.47 -12.21 0.15
CA VAL A 176 13.55 -13.16 0.44
C VAL A 176 13.36 -13.84 1.80
N ASP A 177 13.87 -15.07 1.94
CA ASP A 177 13.92 -15.81 3.21
C ASP A 177 15.30 -15.77 3.86
N ALA A 178 16.30 -15.26 3.15
CA ALA A 178 17.65 -15.08 3.65
C ALA A 178 18.03 -13.61 3.61
N MET A 179 18.52 -13.11 4.73
CA MET A 179 19.12 -11.80 4.86
C MET A 179 20.62 -12.00 4.96
N SER A 180 21.38 -11.43 4.03
CA SER A 180 22.84 -11.43 4.08
C SER A 180 23.32 -10.02 4.39
N ALA A 181 23.99 -9.88 5.53
CA ALA A 181 24.72 -8.67 5.89
C ALA A 181 26.19 -9.03 6.07
N SER A 182 27.10 -8.27 5.51
CA SER A 182 28.53 -8.45 5.72
C SER A 182 29.11 -7.24 6.47
N HIS A 183 29.85 -7.52 7.53
CA HIS A 183 30.56 -6.49 8.26
C HIS A 183 31.89 -6.21 7.55
N VAL A 184 31.94 -5.12 6.77
CA VAL A 184 33.08 -4.80 5.89
C VAL A 184 34.15 -3.95 6.57
N GLY A 185 33.88 -3.45 7.80
CA GLY A 185 34.82 -2.64 8.57
C GLY A 185 34.14 -1.80 9.64
N TYR A 186 34.92 -0.94 10.30
CA TYR A 186 34.40 -0.04 11.33
C TYR A 186 33.36 0.92 10.72
N GLN A 187 32.08 0.73 11.06
CA GLN A 187 30.91 1.52 10.58
C GLN A 187 30.59 1.37 9.07
N SER A 188 31.02 0.31 8.42
CA SER A 188 30.67 0.04 7.02
C SER A 188 30.16 -1.37 6.89
N GLU A 189 28.90 -1.50 6.58
CA GLU A 189 28.24 -2.77 6.32
C GLU A 189 27.65 -2.77 4.91
N ASP A 190 27.78 -3.87 4.19
CA ASP A 190 27.21 -4.05 2.86
C ASP A 190 25.98 -4.95 2.94
N TRP A 191 24.88 -4.46 2.39
CA TRP A 191 23.60 -5.16 2.37
C TRP A 191 23.31 -5.72 0.99
N GLY A 192 23.21 -7.03 0.91
CA GLY A 192 22.56 -7.65 -0.23
C GLY A 192 21.08 -7.29 -0.22
N GLY A 193 20.64 -6.50 -1.21
CA GLY A 193 19.33 -5.86 -1.27
C GLY A 193 18.18 -6.72 -0.77
N VAL A 194 17.60 -6.30 0.35
CA VAL A 194 16.37 -6.89 0.89
C VAL A 194 15.19 -6.11 0.35
N THR A 195 14.36 -6.80 -0.41
CA THR A 195 13.22 -6.20 -1.09
C THR A 195 11.91 -6.59 -0.44
N LEU A 196 10.96 -5.67 -0.48
CA LEU A 196 9.57 -5.89 -0.10
C LEU A 196 8.71 -6.04 -1.36
N VAL A 197 7.67 -6.84 -1.25
CA VAL A 197 6.69 -7.03 -2.31
C VAL A 197 5.29 -6.95 -1.72
N GLU A 198 4.41 -6.23 -2.41
CA GLU A 198 3.01 -6.07 -2.01
C GLU A 198 2.30 -7.43 -1.93
N ASP A 199 1.54 -7.61 -0.86
CA ASP A 199 0.67 -8.76 -0.65
C ASP A 199 -0.77 -8.37 -1.00
N LEU A 200 -1.21 -8.74 -2.19
CA LEU A 200 -2.56 -8.45 -2.69
C LEU A 200 -3.64 -9.30 -2.01
N THR A 201 -3.26 -10.25 -1.17
CA THR A 201 -4.19 -11.16 -0.46
C THR A 201 -4.46 -10.76 0.99
N ALA A 202 -3.76 -9.72 1.47
CA ALA A 202 -3.85 -9.20 2.82
C ALA A 202 -5.12 -8.39 3.08
#